data_d37c5a1a29192bab5f12eb9ced3d2e08
#
_entry.id   d37c5a1a29192bab5f12eb9ced3d2e08
#
_cell.length_a   1.000
_cell.length_b   1.000
_cell.length_c   1.000
_cell.angle_alpha   90.00
_cell.angle_beta   90.00
_cell.angle_gamma   90.00
#
_symmetry.space_group_name_H-M   'P 1'
#
loop_
_entity.id
_entity.type
_entity.pdbx_description
1 polymer ?
#
loop_
_entity_poly.entity_id
_entity_poly.type
_entity_poly.pdbx_seq_one_letter_code
_entity_poly.pdbx_strand_id
1 'polypeptide(L)'
;MPAGLWNAAASYAASAFPKPGFAFVDVHMALLAAATGDRAAVEQRTEALTAMIEAGNFAAGPVAPAICRAALAFAEENYAGCARILEPAASEVVRIGRSGAQREIIEDMLLLALMRSGEAAKVRTLLDRRLHRRPSPRDLRWYNVLPA
;
A
#
# COMPACT_ATOMS: atom_id res chain seq x y z
N MET A 1 15.99 0.66 -7.83
CA MET A 1 15.79 1.54 -9.00
C MET A 1 16.57 2.83 -8.74
N PRO A 2 17.26 3.44 -9.73
CA PRO A 2 18.01 4.68 -9.50
C PRO A 2 17.10 5.82 -9.01
N ALA A 3 17.59 6.63 -8.06
CA ALA A 3 16.81 7.72 -7.45
C ALA A 3 16.26 8.73 -8.48
N GLY A 4 17.01 9.00 -9.53
CA GLY A 4 16.58 9.92 -10.61
C GLY A 4 15.31 9.47 -11.35
N LEU A 5 15.09 8.16 -11.49
CA LEU A 5 13.86 7.65 -12.12
C LEU A 5 12.62 7.83 -11.22
N TRP A 6 12.79 7.70 -9.90
CA TRP A 6 11.72 7.97 -8.96
C TRP A 6 11.31 9.44 -8.98
N ASN A 7 12.28 10.35 -8.99
CA ASN A 7 12.01 11.79 -9.03
C ASN A 7 11.34 12.20 -10.34
N ALA A 8 11.78 11.66 -11.47
CA ALA A 8 11.15 11.92 -12.77
C ALA A 8 9.69 11.41 -12.79
N ALA A 9 9.45 10.21 -12.26
CA ALA A 9 8.11 9.65 -12.14
C ALA A 9 7.22 10.51 -11.23
N ALA A 10 7.75 11.00 -10.10
CA ALA A 10 7.03 11.86 -9.17
C ALA A 10 6.63 13.19 -9.81
N SER A 11 7.55 13.84 -10.51
CA SER A 11 7.28 15.11 -11.22
C SER A 11 6.21 14.95 -12.31
N TYR A 12 6.31 13.89 -13.12
CA TYR A 12 5.29 13.59 -14.12
C TYR A 12 3.92 13.32 -13.48
N ALA A 13 3.87 12.47 -12.46
CA ALA A 13 2.64 12.09 -11.79
C ALA A 13 1.96 13.29 -11.12
N ALA A 14 2.73 14.18 -10.48
CA ALA A 14 2.20 15.39 -9.85
C ALA A 14 1.53 16.32 -10.87
N SER A 15 2.11 16.44 -12.07
CA SER A 15 1.51 17.26 -13.14
C SER A 15 0.29 16.60 -13.78
N ALA A 16 0.29 15.25 -13.92
CA ALA A 16 -0.79 14.51 -14.57
C ALA A 16 -2.00 14.31 -13.63
N PHE A 17 -1.78 14.21 -12.32
CA PHE A 17 -2.81 13.91 -11.33
C PHE A 17 -2.75 14.87 -10.13
N PRO A 18 -2.93 16.19 -10.36
CA PRO A 18 -2.78 17.21 -9.30
C PRO A 18 -3.89 17.15 -8.25
N LYS A 19 -5.06 16.63 -8.63
CA LYS A 19 -6.23 16.58 -7.74
C LYS A 19 -6.52 15.15 -7.27
N PRO A 20 -6.84 14.94 -5.98
CA PRO A 20 -7.33 13.66 -5.49
C PRO A 20 -8.75 13.39 -6.00
N GLY A 21 -9.18 12.11 -5.93
CA GLY A 21 -10.55 11.70 -6.26
C GLY A 21 -10.66 10.37 -7.02
N PHE A 22 -9.52 9.81 -7.44
CA PHE A 22 -9.46 8.49 -8.07
C PHE A 22 -8.67 7.53 -7.19
N ALA A 23 -9.34 6.74 -6.37
CA ALA A 23 -8.74 5.92 -5.33
C ALA A 23 -7.48 5.14 -5.77
N PHE A 24 -7.52 4.52 -6.95
CA PHE A 24 -6.36 3.80 -7.49
C PHE A 24 -5.18 4.74 -7.75
N VAL A 25 -5.43 5.88 -8.38
CA VAL A 25 -4.39 6.89 -8.67
C VAL A 25 -3.86 7.46 -7.36
N ASP A 26 -4.74 7.82 -6.44
CA ASP A 26 -4.38 8.43 -5.15
C ASP A 26 -3.46 7.53 -4.32
N VAL A 27 -3.76 6.23 -4.28
CA VAL A 27 -2.91 5.24 -3.62
C VAL A 27 -1.52 5.18 -4.27
N HIS A 28 -1.43 5.17 -5.61
CA HIS A 28 -0.15 5.11 -6.31
C HIS A 28 0.65 6.41 -6.16
N MET A 29 -0.03 7.56 -6.13
CA MET A 29 0.61 8.85 -5.83
C MET A 29 1.20 8.87 -4.42
N ALA A 30 0.48 8.35 -3.43
CA ALA A 30 0.98 8.24 -2.06
C ALA A 30 2.17 7.26 -1.95
N LEU A 31 2.11 6.11 -2.63
CA LEU A 31 3.24 5.17 -2.70
C LEU A 31 4.49 5.83 -3.31
N LEU A 32 4.31 6.59 -4.39
CA LEU A 32 5.39 7.29 -5.06
C LEU A 32 5.97 8.40 -4.19
N ALA A 33 5.14 9.24 -3.56
CA ALA A 33 5.55 10.29 -2.65
C ALA A 33 6.30 9.71 -1.43
N ALA A 34 5.79 8.62 -0.82
CA ALA A 34 6.46 7.93 0.26
C ALA A 34 7.84 7.39 -0.17
N ALA A 35 7.94 6.80 -1.36
CA ALA A 35 9.19 6.26 -1.90
C ALA A 35 10.24 7.35 -2.22
N THR A 36 9.81 8.58 -2.43
CA THR A 36 10.69 9.76 -2.66
C THR A 36 10.91 10.59 -1.39
N GLY A 37 10.35 10.18 -0.26
CA GLY A 37 10.48 10.88 1.02
C GLY A 37 9.60 12.12 1.16
N ASP A 38 8.65 12.33 0.26
CA ASP A 38 7.73 13.47 0.31
C ASP A 38 6.54 13.18 1.24
N ARG A 39 6.82 13.24 2.56
CA ARG A 39 5.81 13.07 3.62
C ARG A 39 4.64 14.05 3.43
N ALA A 40 4.94 15.31 3.13
CA ALA A 40 3.91 16.35 3.06
C ALA A 40 2.89 16.04 1.95
N ALA A 41 3.34 15.56 0.79
CA ALA A 41 2.45 15.15 -0.29
C ALA A 41 1.54 13.97 0.10
N VAL A 42 2.07 12.99 0.88
CA VAL A 42 1.25 11.87 1.37
C VAL A 42 0.19 12.36 2.35
N GLU A 43 0.58 13.20 3.32
CA GLU A 43 -0.32 13.75 4.34
C GLU A 43 -1.43 14.59 3.71
N GLN A 44 -1.07 15.53 2.83
CA GLN A 44 -2.02 16.39 2.11
C GLN A 44 -3.04 15.56 1.30
N ARG A 45 -2.58 14.53 0.59
CA ARG A 45 -3.47 13.66 -0.18
C ARG A 45 -4.39 12.86 0.74
N THR A 46 -3.86 12.35 1.85
CA THR A 46 -4.63 11.60 2.85
C THR A 46 -5.73 12.46 3.48
N GLU A 47 -5.43 13.70 3.84
CA GLU A 47 -6.39 14.67 4.38
C GLU A 47 -7.48 15.01 3.36
N ALA A 48 -7.10 15.27 2.11
CA ALA A 48 -8.06 15.57 1.05
C ALA A 48 -9.03 14.40 0.79
N LEU A 49 -8.54 13.15 0.78
CA LEU A 49 -9.38 11.96 0.65
C LEU A 49 -10.31 11.78 1.86
N THR A 50 -9.83 12.08 3.06
CA THR A 50 -10.63 12.01 4.29
C THR A 50 -11.77 13.03 4.24
N ALA A 51 -11.49 14.26 3.84
CA ALA A 51 -12.51 15.30 3.66
C ALA A 51 -13.57 14.92 2.61
N MET A 52 -13.15 14.27 1.50
CA MET A 52 -14.08 13.76 0.48
C MET A 52 -14.98 12.64 1.03
N ILE A 53 -14.47 11.79 1.92
CA ILE A 53 -15.26 10.74 2.57
C ILE A 53 -16.30 11.36 3.50
N GLU A 54 -15.91 12.33 4.33
CA GLU A 54 -16.81 13.05 5.23
C GLU A 54 -17.92 13.78 4.48
N ALA A 55 -17.62 14.29 3.29
CA ALA A 55 -18.59 14.91 2.39
C ALA A 55 -19.46 13.89 1.62
N GLY A 56 -19.25 12.57 1.78
CA GLY A 56 -19.99 11.52 1.05
C GLY A 56 -19.61 11.38 -0.42
N ASN A 57 -18.52 11.97 -0.87
CA ASN A 57 -18.13 12.09 -2.28
C ASN A 57 -16.99 11.14 -2.70
N PHE A 58 -16.70 10.09 -1.92
CA PHE A 58 -15.61 9.16 -2.23
C PHE A 58 -16.00 7.70 -2.01
N ALA A 59 -16.32 7.01 -3.10
CA ALA A 59 -16.88 5.66 -3.08
C ALA A 59 -15.96 4.58 -2.51
N ALA A 60 -14.63 4.74 -2.62
CA ALA A 60 -13.68 3.78 -2.05
C ALA A 60 -13.69 3.76 -0.51
N GLY A 61 -14.21 4.82 0.12
CA GLY A 61 -14.28 4.90 1.57
C GLY A 61 -12.90 4.96 2.23
N PRO A 62 -12.79 4.56 3.50
CA PRO A 62 -11.60 4.76 4.33
C PRO A 62 -10.37 3.92 3.92
N VAL A 63 -10.52 2.94 3.02
CA VAL A 63 -9.42 2.07 2.61
C VAL A 63 -8.32 2.84 1.87
N ALA A 64 -8.65 3.81 1.02
CA ALA A 64 -7.64 4.56 0.27
C ALA A 64 -6.75 5.43 1.17
N PRO A 65 -7.28 6.31 2.05
CA PRO A 65 -6.43 7.04 2.99
C PRO A 65 -5.71 6.12 4.00
N ALA A 66 -6.25 4.95 4.34
CA ALA A 66 -5.54 3.96 5.14
C ALA A 66 -4.29 3.44 4.41
N ILE A 67 -4.40 3.10 3.13
CA ILE A 67 -3.25 2.67 2.32
C ILE A 67 -2.21 3.80 2.20
N CYS A 68 -2.63 5.05 2.03
CA CYS A 68 -1.71 6.20 1.98
C CYS A 68 -0.89 6.31 3.29
N ARG A 69 -1.55 6.24 4.44
CA ARG A 69 -0.86 6.24 5.75
C ARG A 69 0.07 5.04 5.94
N ALA A 70 -0.35 3.87 5.48
CA ALA A 70 0.47 2.67 5.55
C ALA A 70 1.72 2.77 4.67
N ALA A 71 1.60 3.36 3.47
CA ALA A 71 2.74 3.61 2.60
C ALA A 71 3.79 4.52 3.25
N LEU A 72 3.33 5.58 3.94
CA LEU A 72 4.22 6.45 4.71
C LEU A 72 4.90 5.70 5.85
N ALA A 73 4.13 4.98 6.66
CA ALA A 73 4.66 4.18 7.76
C ALA A 73 5.70 3.14 7.27
N PHE A 74 5.44 2.52 6.12
CA PHE A 74 6.38 1.56 5.51
C PHE A 74 7.68 2.25 5.07
N ALA A 75 7.59 3.40 4.42
CA ALA A 75 8.76 4.17 3.97
C ALA A 75 9.62 4.68 5.14
N GLU A 76 9.00 4.94 6.28
CA GLU A 76 9.66 5.33 7.53
C GLU A 76 10.12 4.14 8.39
N GLU A 77 10.11 2.95 7.82
CA GLU A 77 10.48 1.69 8.50
C GLU A 77 9.64 1.36 9.73
N ASN A 78 8.51 2.04 9.93
CA ASN A 78 7.51 1.70 10.94
C ASN A 78 6.66 0.53 10.47
N TYR A 79 7.28 -0.64 10.32
CA TYR A 79 6.64 -1.84 9.75
C TYR A 79 5.46 -2.34 10.60
N ALA A 80 5.61 -2.31 11.92
CA ALA A 80 4.51 -2.68 12.82
C ALA A 80 3.32 -1.73 12.70
N GLY A 81 3.57 -0.42 12.53
CA GLY A 81 2.53 0.58 12.24
C GLY A 81 1.85 0.34 10.89
N CYS A 82 2.63 0.07 9.86
CA CYS A 82 2.12 -0.28 8.53
C CYS A 82 1.19 -1.50 8.58
N ALA A 83 1.64 -2.59 9.22
CA ALA A 83 0.84 -3.80 9.36
C ALA A 83 -0.47 -3.56 10.11
N ARG A 84 -0.45 -2.84 11.22
CA ARG A 84 -1.66 -2.49 11.99
C ARG A 84 -2.70 -1.71 11.18
N ILE A 85 -2.24 -0.88 10.24
CA ILE A 85 -3.13 -0.10 9.36
C ILE A 85 -3.70 -1.00 8.26
N LEU A 86 -2.88 -1.85 7.64
CA LEU A 86 -3.28 -2.63 6.47
C LEU A 86 -4.07 -3.90 6.81
N GLU A 87 -3.80 -4.57 7.93
CA GLU A 87 -4.50 -5.81 8.28
C GLU A 87 -6.03 -5.65 8.26
N PRO A 88 -6.64 -4.66 8.95
CA PRO A 88 -8.09 -4.46 8.90
C PRO A 88 -8.59 -3.97 7.54
N ALA A 89 -7.76 -3.31 6.75
CA ALA A 89 -8.12 -2.78 5.44
C ALA A 89 -7.99 -3.80 4.30
N ALA A 90 -7.35 -4.95 4.54
CA ALA A 90 -6.96 -5.89 3.49
C ALA A 90 -8.15 -6.44 2.68
N SER A 91 -9.31 -6.69 3.31
CA SER A 91 -10.53 -7.15 2.63
C SER A 91 -11.16 -6.06 1.74
N GLU A 92 -10.94 -4.80 2.08
CA GLU A 92 -11.52 -3.64 1.40
C GLU A 92 -10.66 -3.10 0.24
N VAL A 93 -9.44 -3.62 0.06
CA VAL A 93 -8.51 -3.17 -1.02
C VAL A 93 -9.15 -3.28 -2.41
N VAL A 94 -10.09 -4.19 -2.60
CA VAL A 94 -10.86 -4.30 -3.85
C VAL A 94 -11.57 -3.01 -4.23
N ARG A 95 -11.93 -2.17 -3.27
CA ARG A 95 -12.67 -0.90 -3.48
C ARG A 95 -11.83 0.19 -4.15
N ILE A 96 -10.49 0.09 -4.15
CA ILE A 96 -9.65 1.04 -4.90
C ILE A 96 -9.76 0.84 -6.41
N GLY A 97 -10.39 -0.26 -6.86
CA GLY A 97 -10.59 -0.57 -8.27
C GLY A 97 -9.40 -1.29 -8.93
N ARG A 98 -9.47 -1.38 -10.28
CA ARG A 98 -8.45 -2.00 -11.14
C ARG A 98 -8.28 -3.52 -10.96
N SER A 99 -7.25 -4.09 -11.61
CA SER A 99 -7.03 -5.53 -11.63
C SER A 99 -6.47 -6.07 -10.31
N GLY A 100 -6.63 -7.38 -10.09
CA GLY A 100 -6.02 -8.05 -8.94
C GLY A 100 -4.51 -7.88 -8.90
N ALA A 101 -3.83 -7.98 -10.04
CA ALA A 101 -2.38 -7.82 -10.13
C ALA A 101 -1.89 -6.43 -9.67
N GLN A 102 -2.63 -5.38 -9.99
CA GLN A 102 -2.30 -4.03 -9.56
C GLN A 102 -2.52 -3.80 -8.06
N ARG A 103 -3.46 -4.53 -7.45
CA ARG A 103 -3.70 -4.48 -6.00
C ARG A 103 -2.69 -5.31 -5.20
N GLU A 104 -1.97 -6.23 -5.83
CA GLU A 104 -0.96 -7.05 -5.16
C GLU A 104 0.16 -6.24 -4.51
N ILE A 105 0.46 -5.03 -4.99
CA ILE A 105 1.45 -4.15 -4.36
C ILE A 105 1.09 -3.85 -2.90
N ILE A 106 -0.20 -3.71 -2.60
CA ILE A 106 -0.66 -3.45 -1.23
C ILE A 106 -0.53 -4.71 -0.36
N GLU A 107 -0.87 -5.86 -0.92
CA GLU A 107 -0.71 -7.14 -0.23
C GLU A 107 0.78 -7.50 -0.03
N ASP A 108 1.65 -7.16 -0.99
CA ASP A 108 3.10 -7.28 -0.85
C ASP A 108 3.65 -6.34 0.25
N MET A 109 3.15 -5.11 0.32
CA MET A 109 3.52 -4.18 1.37
C MET A 109 3.13 -4.70 2.76
N LEU A 110 1.92 -5.24 2.92
CA LEU A 110 1.50 -5.87 4.17
C LEU A 110 2.40 -7.07 4.52
N LEU A 111 2.65 -7.95 3.54
CA LEU A 111 3.49 -9.11 3.74
C LEU A 111 4.91 -8.74 4.21
N LEU A 112 5.54 -7.77 3.53
CA LEU A 112 6.86 -7.29 3.90
C LEU A 112 6.87 -6.58 5.26
N ALA A 113 5.83 -5.82 5.58
CA ALA A 113 5.67 -5.18 6.89
C ALA A 113 5.59 -6.22 8.01
N LEU A 114 4.79 -7.27 7.84
CA LEU A 114 4.69 -8.39 8.78
C LEU A 114 6.02 -9.14 8.94
N MET A 115 6.72 -9.39 7.82
CA MET A 115 8.05 -10.03 7.86
C MET A 115 9.06 -9.19 8.64
N ARG A 116 9.10 -7.87 8.37
CA ARG A 116 10.04 -6.93 9.01
C ARG A 116 9.71 -6.66 10.48
N SER A 117 8.46 -6.82 10.89
CA SER A 117 8.02 -6.71 12.29
C SER A 117 8.08 -8.03 13.08
N GLY A 118 8.53 -9.12 12.46
CA GLY A 118 8.68 -10.42 13.14
C GLY A 118 7.39 -11.22 13.35
N GLU A 119 6.31 -10.89 12.65
CA GLU A 119 4.99 -11.50 12.78
C GLU A 119 4.88 -12.82 11.98
N ALA A 120 5.77 -13.79 12.25
CA ALA A 120 5.92 -15.01 11.45
C ALA A 120 4.61 -15.80 11.24
N ALA A 121 3.78 -15.92 12.26
CA ALA A 121 2.52 -16.64 12.16
C ALA A 121 1.54 -15.96 11.18
N LYS A 122 1.48 -14.64 11.18
CA LYS A 122 0.64 -13.86 10.25
C LYS A 122 1.19 -13.91 8.83
N VAL A 123 2.51 -13.86 8.68
CA VAL A 123 3.19 -14.04 7.39
C VAL A 123 2.83 -15.39 6.80
N ARG A 124 2.94 -16.47 7.59
CA ARG A 124 2.59 -17.83 7.16
C ARG A 124 1.14 -17.90 6.69
N THR A 125 0.19 -17.39 7.48
CA THR A 125 -1.23 -17.35 7.11
C THR A 125 -1.50 -16.57 5.82
N LEU A 126 -0.82 -15.45 5.61
CA LEU A 126 -0.97 -14.66 4.40
C LEU A 126 -0.40 -15.37 3.17
N LEU A 127 0.78 -15.97 3.30
CA LEU A 127 1.42 -16.75 2.24
C LEU A 127 0.61 -17.99 1.87
N ASP A 128 0.04 -18.71 2.84
CA ASP A 128 -0.86 -19.85 2.59
C ASP A 128 -2.03 -19.44 1.70
N ARG A 129 -2.72 -18.34 2.05
CA ARG A 129 -3.83 -17.81 1.22
C ARG A 129 -3.38 -17.43 -0.20
N ARG A 130 -2.19 -16.83 -0.34
CA ARG A 130 -1.65 -16.43 -1.64
C ARG A 130 -1.32 -17.63 -2.50
N LEU A 131 -0.61 -18.62 -1.94
CA LEU A 131 -0.22 -19.85 -2.62
C LEU A 131 -1.43 -20.70 -2.99
N HIS A 132 -2.48 -20.70 -2.17
CA HIS A 132 -3.74 -21.36 -2.51
C HIS A 132 -4.46 -20.71 -3.71
N ARG A 133 -4.39 -19.38 -3.84
CA ARG A 133 -4.99 -18.66 -4.97
C ARG A 133 -4.23 -18.91 -6.29
N ARG A 134 -2.91 -18.94 -6.23
CA ARG A 134 -2.05 -19.19 -7.39
C ARG A 134 -0.65 -19.62 -6.99
N PRO A 135 0.01 -20.47 -7.79
CA PRO A 135 1.41 -20.77 -7.60
C PRO A 135 2.29 -19.52 -7.73
N SER A 136 3.24 -19.35 -6.82
CA SER A 136 4.20 -18.24 -6.82
C SER A 136 5.56 -18.74 -6.32
N PRO A 137 6.57 -18.87 -7.20
CA PRO A 137 7.92 -19.27 -6.77
C PRO A 137 8.53 -18.30 -5.73
N ARG A 138 8.17 -17.02 -5.78
CA ARG A 138 8.61 -16.01 -4.81
C ARG A 138 8.02 -16.28 -3.44
N ASP A 139 6.69 -16.44 -3.40
CA ASP A 139 5.96 -16.63 -2.13
C ASP A 139 6.34 -17.97 -1.49
N LEU A 140 6.57 -19.04 -2.30
CA LEU A 140 7.04 -20.32 -1.82
C LEU A 140 8.45 -20.23 -1.18
N ARG A 141 9.36 -19.46 -1.78
CA ARG A 141 10.68 -19.23 -1.18
C ARG A 141 10.56 -18.54 0.19
N TRP A 142 9.71 -17.51 0.29
CA TRP A 142 9.48 -16.84 1.57
C TRP A 142 8.86 -17.76 2.60
N TYR A 143 7.90 -18.57 2.19
CA TYR A 143 7.25 -19.55 3.08
C TYR A 143 8.25 -20.54 3.69
N ASN A 144 9.17 -21.06 2.88
CA ASN A 144 10.13 -22.08 3.29
C ASN A 144 11.25 -21.56 4.22
N VAL A 145 11.47 -20.25 4.30
CA VAL A 145 12.49 -19.65 5.19
C VAL A 145 11.90 -19.12 6.50
N LEU A 146 10.58 -19.20 6.67
CA LEU A 146 9.95 -18.80 7.92
C LEU A 146 10.27 -19.79 9.03
N PRO A 147 10.51 -19.32 10.26
CA PRO A 147 10.64 -20.20 11.42
C PRO A 147 9.36 -21.01 11.62
N ALA A 148 9.53 -22.23 12.15
CA ALA A 148 8.43 -23.12 12.47
C ALA A 148 7.49 -22.54 13.54
#